data_c42504886a97c91770260d6d55af1061
#
_entry.id   c42504886a97c91770260d6d55af1061
#
_cell.length_a   1.000
_cell.length_b   1.000
_cell.length_c   1.000
_cell.angle_alpha   90.00
_cell.angle_beta   90.00
_cell.angle_gamma   90.00
#
_symmetry.space_group_name_H-M   'P 1'
#
loop_
_entity.id
_entity.type
_entity.pdbx_description
1 polymer ?
#
loop_
_entity_poly.entity_id
_entity_poly.type
_entity_poly.pdbx_seq_one_letter_code
_entity_poly.pdbx_strand_id
1 'polypeptide(L)'
;MPNYVNYHCHSHYSNAITPDVVIRNEDRAKRVVELGMSVLSGIEHGWTGRVIEIYQLAKQYGIKPLFGTEAYFVIDRHDKKDKTNSHLIILAKNEN
;
A
#
# COMPACT_ATOMS: atom_id res chain seq x y z
N MET A 1 -9.45 7.13 20.91
CA MET A 1 -9.49 7.12 19.44
C MET A 1 -9.98 5.79 18.95
N PRO A 2 -10.94 5.76 18.04
CA PRO A 2 -11.29 4.52 17.39
C PRO A 2 -10.07 3.97 16.63
N ASN A 3 -9.92 2.64 16.60
CA ASN A 3 -8.85 1.97 15.87
C ASN A 3 -9.12 2.03 14.37
N TYR A 4 -8.75 3.14 13.77
CA TYR A 4 -8.84 3.28 12.32
C TYR A 4 -7.62 2.66 11.65
N VAL A 5 -7.86 1.87 10.62
CA VAL A 5 -6.82 1.30 9.76
C VAL A 5 -7.07 1.76 8.34
N ASN A 6 -6.09 2.41 7.73
CA ASN A 6 -6.17 2.78 6.33
C ASN A 6 -5.71 1.61 5.46
N TYR A 7 -6.66 0.90 4.83
CA TYR A 7 -6.38 -0.26 3.98
C TYR A 7 -5.93 0.11 2.56
N HIS A 8 -6.10 1.35 2.14
CA HIS A 8 -5.81 1.77 0.79
C HIS A 8 -5.05 3.10 0.81
N CYS A 9 -3.74 3.02 0.91
CA CYS A 9 -2.90 4.22 0.98
C CYS A 9 -1.61 4.02 0.19
N HIS A 10 -1.38 4.88 -0.79
CA HIS A 10 -0.21 4.88 -1.64
C HIS A 10 0.91 5.73 -1.06
N SER A 11 2.14 5.42 -1.42
CA SER A 11 3.31 6.24 -1.16
C SER A 11 3.87 6.81 -2.46
N HIS A 12 4.96 7.56 -2.37
CA HIS A 12 5.66 8.08 -3.56
C HIS A 12 6.19 6.97 -4.49
N TYR A 13 6.28 5.72 -4.03
CA TYR A 13 6.65 4.59 -4.88
C TYR A 13 5.57 4.22 -5.89
N SER A 14 4.32 4.62 -5.68
CA SER A 14 3.26 4.53 -6.69
C SER A 14 3.54 5.41 -7.91
N ASN A 15 4.38 6.43 -7.78
CA ASN A 15 4.73 7.35 -8.86
C ASN A 15 5.53 6.70 -10.00
N ALA A 16 6.01 5.47 -9.81
CA ALA A 16 6.57 4.69 -10.91
C ALA A 16 5.53 4.42 -12.02
N ILE A 17 4.25 4.42 -11.66
CA ILE A 17 3.12 4.19 -12.58
C ILE A 17 2.38 5.51 -12.85
N THR A 18 1.92 6.18 -11.78
CA THR A 18 1.13 7.42 -11.86
C THR A 18 1.66 8.44 -10.85
N PRO A 19 2.14 9.61 -11.29
CA PRO A 19 2.77 10.59 -10.40
C PRO A 19 1.73 11.42 -9.61
N ASP A 20 1.07 10.81 -8.66
CA ASP A 20 -0.03 11.39 -7.89
C ASP A 20 0.20 11.49 -6.38
N VAL A 21 1.37 11.05 -5.88
CA VAL A 21 1.66 11.02 -4.45
C VAL A 21 3.01 11.67 -4.15
N VAL A 22 3.05 12.52 -3.12
CA VAL A 22 4.28 13.23 -2.71
C VAL A 22 4.79 12.80 -1.33
N ILE A 23 4.02 12.02 -0.58
CA ILE A 23 4.40 11.62 0.78
C ILE A 23 5.33 10.40 0.78
N ARG A 24 6.36 10.46 1.61
CA ARG A 24 7.26 9.34 1.84
C ARG A 24 6.71 8.43 2.93
N ASN A 25 7.08 7.15 2.90
CA ASN A 25 6.65 6.17 3.89
C ASN A 25 7.08 6.54 5.32
N GLU A 26 8.26 7.11 5.50
CA GLU A 26 8.73 7.56 6.80
C GLU A 26 7.81 8.64 7.40
N ASP A 27 7.40 9.61 6.60
CA ASP A 27 6.49 10.67 7.04
C ASP A 27 5.11 10.12 7.35
N ARG A 28 4.64 9.14 6.58
CA ARG A 28 3.40 8.42 6.85
C ARG A 28 3.47 7.67 8.18
N ALA A 29 4.57 6.98 8.46
CA ALA A 29 4.75 6.25 9.71
C ALA A 29 4.71 7.19 10.91
N LYS A 30 5.38 8.33 10.84
CA LYS A 30 5.32 9.36 11.88
C LYS A 30 3.89 9.85 12.10
N ARG A 31 3.17 10.13 11.02
CA ARG A 31 1.79 10.63 11.11
C ARG A 31 0.83 9.58 11.68
N VAL A 32 1.00 8.33 11.32
CA VAL A 32 0.23 7.21 11.88
C VAL A 32 0.37 7.16 13.40
N VAL A 33 1.60 7.27 13.89
CA VAL A 33 1.88 7.30 15.34
C VAL A 33 1.26 8.53 16.00
N GLU A 34 1.41 9.72 15.41
CA GLU A 34 0.82 10.96 15.93
C GLU A 34 -0.70 10.88 16.08
N LEU A 35 -1.36 10.21 15.13
CA LEU A 35 -2.81 10.04 15.14
C LEU A 35 -3.29 8.88 16.03
N GLY A 36 -2.37 8.17 16.69
CA GLY A 36 -2.71 7.03 17.53
C GLY A 36 -3.18 5.80 16.76
N MET A 37 -2.86 5.71 15.47
CA MET A 37 -3.17 4.54 14.65
C MET A 37 -2.13 3.45 14.89
N SER A 38 -2.54 2.19 14.72
CA SER A 38 -1.70 1.04 15.07
C SER A 38 -1.14 0.27 13.85
N VAL A 39 -1.48 0.68 12.64
CA VAL A 39 -1.13 -0.05 11.42
C VAL A 39 -0.56 0.90 10.36
N LEU A 40 0.55 0.50 9.76
CA LEU A 40 1.13 1.17 8.59
C LEU A 40 0.93 0.27 7.37
N SER A 41 0.11 0.71 6.42
CA SER A 41 -0.15 -0.04 5.18
C SER A 41 0.81 0.37 4.06
N GLY A 42 1.09 -0.59 3.16
CA GLY A 42 1.85 -0.35 1.94
C GLY A 42 1.09 -0.91 0.75
N ILE A 43 0.34 -0.04 0.07
CA ILE A 43 -0.49 -0.40 -1.09
C ILE A 43 -0.07 0.49 -2.25
N GLU A 44 0.54 -0.11 -3.27
CA GLU A 44 1.04 0.64 -4.42
C GLU A 44 0.27 0.23 -5.69
N HIS A 45 0.34 1.07 -6.73
CA HIS A 45 -0.29 0.79 -8.03
C HIS A 45 0.40 -0.37 -8.74
N GLY A 46 -0.26 -1.53 -8.80
CA GLY A 46 0.16 -2.66 -9.63
C GLY A 46 1.45 -3.38 -9.20
N TRP A 47 2.03 -3.02 -8.07
CA TRP A 47 3.24 -3.67 -7.55
C TRP A 47 3.29 -3.61 -6.02
N THR A 48 4.29 -4.23 -5.43
CA THR A 48 4.47 -4.28 -3.98
C THR A 48 5.70 -3.49 -3.51
N GLY A 49 5.99 -2.39 -4.19
CA GLY A 49 7.22 -1.63 -4.01
C GLY A 49 7.56 -1.33 -2.55
N ARG A 50 8.77 -1.61 -2.16
CA ARG A 50 9.36 -1.25 -0.85
C ARG A 50 8.64 -1.84 0.37
N VAL A 51 8.11 -3.06 0.25
CA VAL A 51 7.53 -3.78 1.42
C VAL A 51 8.53 -3.91 2.57
N ILE A 52 9.81 -4.04 2.28
CA ILE A 52 10.87 -4.09 3.29
C ILE A 52 10.93 -2.78 4.07
N GLU A 53 10.80 -1.64 3.40
CA GLU A 53 10.77 -0.33 4.06
C GLU A 53 9.58 -0.21 5.00
N ILE A 54 8.39 -0.63 4.58
CA ILE A 54 7.19 -0.66 5.42
C ILE A 54 7.40 -1.55 6.65
N TYR A 55 7.98 -2.72 6.46
CA TYR A 55 8.30 -3.63 7.56
C TYR A 55 9.26 -2.98 8.57
N GLN A 56 10.34 -2.39 8.08
CA GLN A 56 11.35 -1.76 8.92
C GLN A 56 10.79 -0.56 9.68
N LEU A 57 10.01 0.30 9.02
CA LEU A 57 9.38 1.46 9.64
C LEU A 57 8.34 1.03 10.69
N ALA A 58 7.52 0.04 10.39
CA ALA A 58 6.54 -0.48 11.35
C ALA A 58 7.24 -1.01 12.59
N LYS A 59 8.34 -1.75 12.43
CA LYS A 59 9.14 -2.25 13.55
C LYS A 59 9.76 -1.12 14.36
N GLN A 60 10.31 -0.10 13.68
CA GLN A 60 10.93 1.06 14.33
C GLN A 60 9.93 1.84 15.20
N TYR A 61 8.70 2.02 14.72
CA TYR A 61 7.66 2.79 15.41
C TYR A 61 6.74 1.93 16.29
N GLY A 62 6.95 0.62 16.35
CA GLY A 62 6.16 -0.27 17.19
C GLY A 62 4.72 -0.45 16.73
N ILE A 63 4.47 -0.36 15.44
CA ILE A 63 3.15 -0.52 14.81
C ILE A 63 3.17 -1.72 13.87
N LYS A 64 1.98 -2.19 13.47
CA LYS A 64 1.83 -3.37 12.63
C LYS A 64 1.96 -3.00 11.14
N PRO A 65 2.79 -3.70 10.36
CA PRO A 65 2.78 -3.53 8.91
C PRO A 65 1.59 -4.27 8.29
N LEU A 66 1.02 -3.68 7.23
CA LEU A 66 0.00 -4.30 6.41
C LEU A 66 0.45 -4.22 4.95
N PHE A 67 0.63 -5.37 4.32
CA PHE A 67 1.12 -5.48 2.96
C PHE A 67 0.02 -5.79 1.98
N GLY A 68 0.13 -5.22 0.79
CA GLY A 68 -0.81 -5.49 -0.27
C GLY A 68 -0.44 -4.75 -1.55
N THR A 69 -1.34 -4.80 -2.50
CA THR A 69 -1.20 -4.06 -3.76
C THR A 69 -2.57 -3.67 -4.30
N GLU A 70 -2.62 -2.58 -5.04
CA GLU A 70 -3.77 -2.25 -5.88
C GLU A 70 -3.55 -2.90 -7.25
N ALA A 71 -4.08 -4.11 -7.40
CA ALA A 71 -3.92 -4.90 -8.62
C ALA A 71 -4.84 -4.39 -9.74
N TYR A 72 -4.44 -4.65 -10.97
CA TYR A 72 -5.27 -4.40 -12.14
C TYR A 72 -6.04 -5.66 -12.52
N PHE A 73 -7.34 -5.62 -12.31
CA PHE A 73 -8.23 -6.71 -12.68
C PHE A 73 -8.71 -6.55 -14.13
N VAL A 74 -8.59 -7.61 -14.94
CA VAL A 74 -9.02 -7.64 -16.34
C VAL A 74 -9.87 -8.87 -16.58
N ILE A 75 -10.79 -8.79 -17.56
CA ILE A 75 -11.67 -9.93 -17.90
C ILE A 75 -10.86 -11.04 -18.54
N ASP A 76 -9.97 -10.70 -19.50
CA ASP A 76 -9.10 -11.67 -20.17
C ASP A 76 -7.67 -11.15 -20.20
N ARG A 77 -6.78 -11.77 -19.42
CA ARG A 77 -5.36 -11.40 -19.36
C ARG A 77 -4.59 -11.65 -20.66
N HIS A 78 -5.15 -12.46 -21.56
CA HIS A 78 -4.53 -12.80 -22.83
C HIS A 78 -4.90 -11.81 -23.94
N ASP A 79 -5.98 -11.06 -23.78
CA ASP A 79 -6.36 -10.02 -24.73
C ASP A 79 -5.52 -8.75 -24.54
N LYS A 80 -4.46 -8.64 -25.33
CA LYS A 80 -3.54 -7.49 -25.28
C LYS A 80 -4.10 -6.24 -25.94
N LYS A 81 -5.19 -6.34 -26.65
CA LYS A 81 -5.85 -5.19 -27.31
C LYS A 81 -6.78 -4.45 -26.37
N ASP A 82 -7.42 -5.17 -25.46
CA ASP A 82 -8.28 -4.57 -24.45
C ASP A 82 -7.40 -3.91 -23.37
N LYS A 83 -7.49 -2.61 -23.22
CA LYS A 83 -6.76 -1.82 -22.22
C LYS A 83 -7.61 -1.48 -20.99
N THR A 84 -8.87 -1.93 -20.96
CA THR A 84 -9.74 -1.68 -19.81
C THR A 84 -9.31 -2.55 -18.63
N ASN A 85 -9.32 -1.95 -17.45
CA ASN A 85 -9.03 -2.66 -16.20
C ASN A 85 -9.79 -2.01 -15.05
N SER A 86 -9.95 -2.77 -13.97
CA SER A 86 -10.48 -2.27 -12.72
C SER A 86 -9.43 -2.44 -11.62
N HIS A 87 -9.45 -1.57 -10.65
CA HIS A 87 -8.55 -1.67 -9.50
C HIS A 87 -9.13 -2.63 -8.47
N LEU A 88 -8.30 -3.53 -7.97
CA LEU A 88 -8.65 -4.49 -6.92
C LEU A 88 -7.58 -4.44 -5.82
N ILE A 89 -7.99 -4.11 -4.61
CA ILE A 89 -7.09 -4.11 -3.47
C ILE A 89 -6.95 -5.54 -2.96
N ILE A 90 -5.72 -6.01 -2.93
CA ILE A 90 -5.36 -7.33 -2.40
C ILE A 90 -4.47 -7.11 -1.18
N LEU A 91 -4.89 -7.62 -0.03
CA LEU A 91 -4.17 -7.51 1.23
C LEU A 91 -3.64 -8.88 1.66
N ALA A 92 -2.40 -8.91 2.12
CA ALA A 92 -1.83 -10.12 2.68
C ALA A 92 -2.41 -10.37 4.07
N LYS A 93 -2.95 -11.56 4.28
CA LYS A 93 -3.52 -11.98 5.57
C LYS A 93 -2.45 -12.59 6.48
N ASN A 94 -1.55 -13.37 5.92
CA ASN A 94 -0.46 -14.06 6.61
C ASN A 94 0.65 -14.40 5.61
N GLU A 95 1.67 -15.14 6.05
CA GLU A 95 2.80 -15.52 5.22
C GLU A 95 2.50 -16.67 4.24
N ASN A 96 1.36 -17.30 4.38
CA ASN A 96 0.98 -18.42 3.49
C ASN A 96 0.27 -17.90 2.20
#